data_7914bf34239521bed0914192315f3c37
#
_entry.id   7914bf34239521bed0914192315f3c37
#
_cell.length_a   1.000
_cell.length_b   1.000
_cell.length_c   1.000
_cell.angle_alpha   90.00
_cell.angle_beta   90.00
_cell.angle_gamma   90.00
#
_symmetry.space_group_name_H-M   'P 1'
#
loop_
_entity.id
_entity.type
_entity.pdbx_description
1 polymer ?
#
loop_
_entity_poly.entity_id
_entity_poly.type
_entity_poly.pdbx_seq_one_letter_code
_entity_poly.pdbx_strand_id
1 'polypeptide(L)'
;FTTHKFQTMTTEVFIAYLKENLLEPNSIEFNLNEWVYESGLPENCLIVVSERFNSVEAQLTSFYETNNASSVIPQDWSTHEWLHFIRHFKPGTTVGQMAILDKAFHLTQSGNSEIAAIWFEKSINAGYTNIDVELEAFLMRVGRRKFLQPPV
;
A
#
# COMPACT_ATOMS: atom_id res chain seq x y z
N PHE A 1 -0.23 -8.65 25.81
CA PHE A 1 -1.61 -8.17 25.51
C PHE A 1 -2.55 -8.36 26.71
N THR A 2 -2.62 -9.54 27.29
CA THR A 2 -3.52 -9.85 28.42
C THR A 2 -3.30 -9.02 29.67
N THR A 3 -2.04 -8.70 29.99
CA THR A 3 -1.63 -7.94 31.19
C THR A 3 -2.15 -6.50 31.18
N HIS A 4 -2.22 -5.87 29.97
CA HIS A 4 -2.62 -4.48 29.80
C HIS A 4 -3.96 -4.32 29.07
N LYS A 5 -4.76 -5.39 29.06
CA LYS A 5 -6.08 -5.39 28.42
C LYS A 5 -7.00 -4.34 29.05
N PHE A 6 -7.58 -3.48 28.20
CA PHE A 6 -8.45 -2.37 28.58
C PHE A 6 -7.82 -1.28 29.46
N GLN A 7 -6.50 -1.16 29.44
CA GLN A 7 -5.77 -0.11 30.15
C GLN A 7 -5.07 0.81 29.16
N THR A 8 -4.84 2.05 29.57
CA THR A 8 -3.97 2.97 28.85
C THR A 8 -2.51 2.65 29.17
N MET A 9 -1.63 2.84 28.21
CA MET A 9 -0.18 2.60 28.37
C MET A 9 0.58 3.84 27.90
N THR A 10 1.47 4.36 28.74
CA THR A 10 2.40 5.42 28.33
C THR A 10 3.61 4.80 27.63
N THR A 11 4.38 5.63 26.93
CA THR A 11 5.61 5.20 26.26
C THR A 11 6.60 4.57 27.24
N GLU A 12 6.78 5.19 28.41
CA GLU A 12 7.72 4.72 29.45
C GLU A 12 7.31 3.35 30.02
N VAL A 13 6.01 3.16 30.26
CA VAL A 13 5.46 1.87 30.72
C VAL A 13 5.64 0.80 29.66
N PHE A 14 5.43 1.14 28.37
CA PHE A 14 5.67 0.22 27.26
C PHE A 14 7.15 -0.17 27.17
N ILE A 15 8.07 0.80 27.24
CA ILE A 15 9.52 0.55 27.18
C ILE A 15 9.97 -0.36 28.33
N ALA A 16 9.52 -0.07 29.57
CA ALA A 16 9.84 -0.89 30.73
C ALA A 16 9.35 -2.33 30.55
N TYR A 17 8.10 -2.48 30.12
CA TYR A 17 7.50 -3.79 29.86
C TYR A 17 8.23 -4.56 28.74
N LEU A 18 8.62 -3.87 27.66
CA LEU A 18 9.36 -4.46 26.55
C LEU A 18 10.74 -4.94 26.99
N LYS A 19 11.45 -4.15 27.79
CA LYS A 19 12.76 -4.53 28.36
C LYS A 19 12.64 -5.79 29.20
N GLU A 20 11.77 -5.75 30.20
CA GLU A 20 11.60 -6.84 31.19
C GLU A 20 11.11 -8.15 30.55
N ASN A 21 10.19 -8.08 29.58
CA ASN A 21 9.50 -9.28 29.07
C ASN A 21 9.99 -9.79 27.73
N LEU A 22 10.77 -8.98 26.98
CA LEU A 22 11.29 -9.39 25.67
C LEU A 22 12.80 -9.26 25.55
N LEU A 23 13.36 -8.07 25.84
CA LEU A 23 14.75 -7.82 25.50
C LEU A 23 15.70 -8.54 26.48
N GLU A 24 15.53 -8.33 27.78
CA GLU A 24 16.38 -8.92 28.82
C GLU A 24 16.34 -10.46 28.84
N PRO A 25 15.16 -11.12 28.83
CA PRO A 25 15.08 -12.57 28.84
C PRO A 25 15.70 -13.24 27.61
N ASN A 26 15.78 -12.51 26.47
CA ASN A 26 16.35 -13.01 25.22
C ASN A 26 17.75 -12.45 24.94
N SER A 27 18.35 -11.69 25.86
CA SER A 27 19.63 -11.02 25.66
C SER A 27 19.73 -10.19 24.38
N ILE A 28 18.63 -9.49 24.06
CA ILE A 28 18.54 -8.62 22.87
C ILE A 28 19.03 -7.23 23.25
N GLU A 29 20.13 -6.80 22.66
CA GLU A 29 20.57 -5.40 22.72
C GLU A 29 19.83 -4.57 21.67
N PHE A 30 19.09 -3.56 22.12
CA PHE A 30 18.29 -2.72 21.25
C PHE A 30 18.25 -1.27 21.75
N ASN A 31 18.63 -0.32 20.88
CA ASN A 31 18.61 1.10 21.22
C ASN A 31 17.19 1.69 21.12
N LEU A 32 16.39 1.46 22.18
CA LEU A 32 15.01 1.95 22.24
C LEU A 32 14.93 3.50 22.19
N ASN A 33 15.95 4.21 22.69
CA ASN A 33 15.93 5.67 22.70
C ASN A 33 15.89 6.22 21.26
N GLU A 34 16.74 5.72 20.39
CA GLU A 34 16.81 6.10 18.99
C GLU A 34 15.49 5.83 18.25
N TRP A 35 14.87 4.65 18.50
CA TRP A 35 13.61 4.27 17.88
C TRP A 35 12.38 5.03 18.37
N VAL A 36 12.41 5.55 19.58
CA VAL A 36 11.22 6.10 20.24
C VAL A 36 11.26 7.63 20.33
N TYR A 37 12.43 8.21 20.54
CA TYR A 37 12.57 9.62 20.87
C TYR A 37 13.32 10.44 19.84
N GLU A 38 14.08 9.82 18.94
CA GLU A 38 14.82 10.54 17.92
C GLU A 38 14.00 10.64 16.61
N SER A 39 14.35 11.60 15.78
CA SER A 39 13.69 11.81 14.48
C SER A 39 14.32 10.95 13.39
N GLY A 40 13.50 10.49 12.45
CA GLY A 40 13.95 9.67 11.32
C GLY A 40 13.89 8.17 11.60
N LEU A 41 14.53 7.39 10.77
CA LEU A 41 14.69 5.94 10.95
C LEU A 41 16.11 5.65 11.44
N PRO A 42 16.28 4.85 12.51
CA PRO A 42 17.59 4.43 12.99
C PRO A 42 18.41 3.69 11.94
N GLU A 43 19.75 3.77 12.03
CA GLU A 43 20.64 3.09 11.09
C GLU A 43 20.46 1.57 11.06
N ASN A 44 20.04 0.97 12.19
CA ASN A 44 19.75 -0.44 12.29
C ASN A 44 18.35 -0.83 11.78
N CYS A 45 17.60 0.10 11.17
CA CYS A 45 16.32 -0.19 10.54
C CYS A 45 16.54 -1.11 9.32
N LEU A 46 16.00 -2.33 9.40
CA LEU A 46 16.07 -3.26 8.28
C LEU A 46 15.19 -2.78 7.13
N ILE A 47 15.81 -2.50 6.01
CA ILE A 47 15.07 -2.28 4.76
C ILE A 47 14.66 -3.66 4.22
N VAL A 48 13.38 -3.96 4.35
CA VAL A 48 12.83 -5.23 3.84
C VAL A 48 12.65 -5.12 2.32
N VAL A 49 13.42 -5.91 1.59
CA VAL A 49 13.27 -6.06 0.14
C VAL A 49 12.33 -7.24 -0.13
N SER A 50 11.28 -7.01 -0.90
CA SER A 50 10.34 -8.05 -1.29
C SER A 50 10.57 -8.44 -2.75
N GLU A 51 11.00 -9.68 -3.00
CA GLU A 51 11.15 -10.21 -4.35
C GLU A 51 9.82 -10.19 -5.13
N ARG A 52 8.69 -10.37 -4.44
CA ARG A 52 7.37 -10.28 -5.04
C ARG A 52 7.09 -8.87 -5.56
N PHE A 53 7.44 -7.82 -4.79
CA PHE A 53 7.29 -6.43 -5.24
C PHE A 53 8.26 -6.09 -6.38
N ASN A 54 9.49 -6.57 -6.32
CA ASN A 54 10.45 -6.41 -7.43
C ASN A 54 9.91 -7.04 -8.73
N SER A 55 9.28 -8.21 -8.63
CA SER A 55 8.63 -8.87 -9.77
C SER A 55 7.46 -8.03 -10.33
N VAL A 56 6.66 -7.42 -9.47
CA VAL A 56 5.57 -6.51 -9.87
C VAL A 56 6.12 -5.30 -10.62
N GLU A 57 7.19 -4.68 -10.11
CA GLU A 57 7.83 -3.53 -10.75
C GLU A 57 8.45 -3.87 -12.11
N ALA A 58 9.07 -5.05 -12.24
CA ALA A 58 9.60 -5.53 -13.50
C ALA A 58 8.48 -5.72 -14.55
N GLN A 59 7.33 -6.28 -14.14
CA GLN A 59 6.17 -6.45 -15.02
C GLN A 59 5.56 -5.09 -15.41
N LEU A 60 5.49 -4.14 -14.48
CA LEU A 60 5.04 -2.77 -14.76
C LEU A 60 6.00 -2.07 -15.76
N THR A 61 7.29 -2.24 -15.60
CA THR A 61 8.29 -1.71 -16.54
C THR A 61 8.09 -2.29 -17.93
N SER A 62 7.94 -3.61 -18.04
CA SER A 62 7.66 -4.29 -19.30
C SER A 62 6.35 -3.82 -19.94
N PHE A 63 5.31 -3.55 -19.14
CA PHE A 63 4.07 -2.96 -19.63
C PHE A 63 4.31 -1.59 -20.29
N TYR A 64 5.08 -0.71 -19.64
CA TYR A 64 5.37 0.61 -20.23
C TYR A 64 6.21 0.55 -21.50
N GLU A 65 7.10 -0.44 -21.63
CA GLU A 65 7.91 -0.64 -22.85
C GLU A 65 7.08 -1.18 -24.02
N THR A 66 6.16 -2.08 -23.74
CA THR A 66 5.40 -2.80 -24.78
C THR A 66 4.00 -2.23 -25.03
N ASN A 67 3.46 -1.45 -24.11
CA ASN A 67 2.04 -1.07 -24.04
C ASN A 67 1.09 -2.26 -24.17
N ASN A 68 1.47 -3.42 -23.64
CA ASN A 68 0.71 -4.65 -23.73
C ASN A 68 0.46 -5.23 -22.33
N ALA A 69 -0.82 -5.38 -21.96
CA ALA A 69 -1.21 -5.94 -20.68
C ALA A 69 -0.79 -7.41 -20.49
N SER A 70 -0.48 -8.15 -21.55
CA SER A 70 0.00 -9.54 -21.43
C SER A 70 1.39 -9.66 -20.79
N SER A 71 2.13 -8.56 -20.66
CA SER A 71 3.36 -8.52 -19.89
C SER A 71 3.15 -8.51 -18.37
N VAL A 72 1.90 -8.34 -17.93
CA VAL A 72 1.50 -8.34 -16.52
C VAL A 72 0.75 -9.63 -16.22
N ILE A 73 1.26 -10.43 -15.28
CA ILE A 73 0.75 -11.77 -14.95
C ILE A 73 0.34 -11.80 -13.46
N PRO A 74 -0.90 -11.37 -13.14
CA PRO A 74 -1.32 -11.15 -11.76
C PRO A 74 -2.06 -12.34 -11.12
N GLN A 75 -1.96 -13.57 -11.66
CA GLN A 75 -2.76 -14.73 -11.19
C GLN A 75 -2.61 -15.00 -9.70
N ASP A 76 -1.39 -14.79 -9.16
CA ASP A 76 -1.07 -15.07 -7.75
C ASP A 76 -0.88 -13.78 -6.93
N TRP A 77 -1.34 -12.63 -7.44
CA TRP A 77 -1.18 -11.38 -6.74
C TRP A 77 -2.18 -11.24 -5.59
N SER A 78 -1.65 -10.92 -4.42
CA SER A 78 -2.44 -10.45 -3.29
C SER A 78 -2.90 -9.01 -3.49
N THR A 79 -3.79 -8.54 -2.61
CA THR A 79 -4.18 -7.13 -2.56
C THR A 79 -2.96 -6.19 -2.46
N HIS A 80 -1.92 -6.58 -1.71
CA HIS A 80 -0.73 -5.74 -1.53
C HIS A 80 0.07 -5.56 -2.82
N GLU A 81 0.17 -6.59 -3.65
CA GLU A 81 0.84 -6.52 -4.94
C GLU A 81 0.05 -5.67 -5.94
N TRP A 82 -1.27 -5.78 -5.96
CA TRP A 82 -2.12 -4.89 -6.75
C TRP A 82 -1.98 -3.44 -6.32
N LEU A 83 -1.98 -3.15 -5.01
CA LEU A 83 -1.76 -1.80 -4.51
C LEU A 83 -0.37 -1.29 -4.86
N HIS A 84 0.66 -2.14 -4.76
CA HIS A 84 2.02 -1.81 -5.15
C HIS A 84 2.10 -1.48 -6.63
N PHE A 85 1.53 -2.31 -7.50
CA PHE A 85 1.46 -2.11 -8.94
C PHE A 85 0.86 -0.76 -9.31
N ILE A 86 -0.34 -0.45 -8.80
CA ILE A 86 -1.05 0.78 -9.15
C ILE A 86 -0.37 2.03 -8.57
N ARG A 87 0.18 1.95 -7.36
CA ARG A 87 0.93 3.07 -6.73
C ARG A 87 2.15 3.48 -7.52
N HIS A 88 2.81 2.52 -8.18
CA HIS A 88 4.03 2.75 -8.95
C HIS A 88 3.76 3.18 -10.40
N PHE A 89 2.53 3.51 -10.75
CA PHE A 89 2.27 4.11 -12.06
C PHE A 89 3.09 5.39 -12.24
N LYS A 90 3.74 5.49 -13.40
CA LYS A 90 4.61 6.64 -13.71
C LYS A 90 3.76 7.92 -13.81
N PRO A 91 4.31 9.07 -13.39
CA PRO A 91 3.72 10.36 -13.77
C PRO A 91 3.60 10.44 -15.29
N GLY A 92 2.41 10.83 -15.79
CA GLY A 92 2.14 10.88 -17.23
C GLY A 92 1.68 9.55 -17.84
N THR A 93 1.30 8.56 -17.04
CA THR A 93 0.55 7.39 -17.55
C THR A 93 -0.67 7.87 -18.35
N THR A 94 -0.77 7.43 -19.61
CA THR A 94 -1.77 7.95 -20.55
C THR A 94 -3.13 7.29 -20.39
N VAL A 95 -4.19 7.98 -20.85
CA VAL A 95 -5.55 7.43 -20.93
C VAL A 95 -5.58 6.10 -21.68
N GLY A 96 -4.79 5.96 -22.75
CA GLY A 96 -4.70 4.72 -23.51
C GLY A 96 -4.11 3.57 -22.70
N GLN A 97 -3.09 3.83 -21.91
CA GLN A 97 -2.49 2.84 -21.01
C GLN A 97 -3.46 2.44 -19.89
N MET A 98 -4.18 3.40 -19.31
CA MET A 98 -5.24 3.11 -18.33
C MET A 98 -6.32 2.22 -18.96
N ALA A 99 -6.78 2.52 -20.17
CA ALA A 99 -7.80 1.72 -20.86
C ALA A 99 -7.32 0.27 -21.16
N ILE A 100 -6.04 0.10 -21.50
CA ILE A 100 -5.46 -1.24 -21.71
C ILE A 100 -5.48 -2.07 -20.41
N LEU A 101 -5.05 -1.47 -19.29
CA LEU A 101 -5.04 -2.14 -18.00
C LEU A 101 -6.44 -2.44 -17.47
N ASP A 102 -7.37 -1.50 -17.63
CA ASP A 102 -8.76 -1.68 -17.19
C ASP A 102 -9.46 -2.79 -17.97
N LYS A 103 -9.27 -2.81 -19.29
CA LYS A 103 -9.81 -3.87 -20.15
C LYS A 103 -9.28 -5.25 -19.81
N ALA A 104 -8.01 -5.35 -19.40
CA ALA A 104 -7.36 -6.63 -19.10
C ALA A 104 -7.70 -7.14 -17.70
N PHE A 105 -7.81 -6.24 -16.71
CA PHE A 105 -7.88 -6.62 -15.30
C PHE A 105 -9.17 -6.17 -14.59
N HIS A 106 -10.08 -5.48 -15.28
CA HIS A 106 -11.37 -5.01 -14.76
C HIS A 106 -11.22 -4.18 -13.47
N LEU A 107 -10.21 -3.32 -13.42
CA LEU A 107 -9.85 -2.56 -12.21
C LEU A 107 -10.96 -1.59 -11.79
N THR A 108 -11.65 -0.98 -12.76
CA THR A 108 -12.83 -0.12 -12.54
C THR A 108 -13.95 -0.87 -11.81
N GLN A 109 -14.10 -2.16 -12.06
CA GLN A 109 -15.14 -3.02 -11.46
C GLN A 109 -14.62 -3.85 -10.28
N SER A 110 -13.47 -3.48 -9.72
CA SER A 110 -12.88 -4.22 -8.60
C SER A 110 -13.81 -4.24 -7.38
N GLY A 111 -14.12 -5.43 -6.88
CA GLY A 111 -14.86 -5.63 -5.64
C GLY A 111 -14.05 -5.27 -4.38
N ASN A 112 -12.73 -5.09 -4.50
CA ASN A 112 -11.87 -4.70 -3.40
C ASN A 112 -11.77 -3.18 -3.31
N SER A 113 -12.31 -2.59 -2.23
CA SER A 113 -12.36 -1.13 -2.05
C SER A 113 -10.97 -0.47 -1.97
N GLU A 114 -9.93 -1.17 -1.52
CA GLU A 114 -8.56 -0.65 -1.48
C GLU A 114 -7.99 -0.51 -2.91
N ILE A 115 -8.20 -1.52 -3.75
CA ILE A 115 -7.78 -1.51 -5.16
C ILE A 115 -8.60 -0.49 -5.94
N ALA A 116 -9.92 -0.49 -5.78
CA ALA A 116 -10.81 0.46 -6.46
C ALA A 116 -10.45 1.91 -6.14
N ALA A 117 -10.23 2.24 -4.86
CA ALA A 117 -9.90 3.60 -4.44
C ALA A 117 -8.60 4.13 -5.10
N ILE A 118 -7.52 3.34 -5.04
CA ILE A 118 -6.25 3.77 -5.66
C ILE A 118 -6.33 3.80 -7.19
N TRP A 119 -7.10 2.90 -7.80
CA TRP A 119 -7.37 2.91 -9.23
C TRP A 119 -8.08 4.18 -9.65
N PHE A 120 -9.16 4.57 -8.96
CA PHE A 120 -9.89 5.80 -9.23
C PHE A 120 -9.03 7.05 -9.07
N GLU A 121 -8.20 7.11 -8.02
CA GLU A 121 -7.25 8.21 -7.82
C GLU A 121 -6.30 8.35 -9.02
N LYS A 122 -5.67 7.26 -9.46
CA LYS A 122 -4.76 7.25 -10.62
C LYS A 122 -5.50 7.58 -11.92
N SER A 123 -6.74 7.11 -12.07
CA SER A 123 -7.57 7.38 -13.24
C SER A 123 -7.93 8.85 -13.36
N ILE A 124 -8.33 9.50 -12.25
CA ILE A 124 -8.59 10.94 -12.20
C ILE A 124 -7.33 11.72 -12.61
N ASN A 125 -6.17 11.37 -12.04
CA ASN A 125 -4.91 12.03 -12.35
C ASN A 125 -4.48 11.85 -13.81
N ALA A 126 -4.85 10.75 -14.44
CA ALA A 126 -4.58 10.47 -15.86
C ALA A 126 -5.63 11.05 -16.80
N GLY A 127 -6.75 11.56 -16.30
CA GLY A 127 -7.90 12.02 -17.12
C GLY A 127 -8.69 10.87 -17.77
N TYR A 128 -8.67 9.67 -17.16
CA TYR A 128 -9.40 8.50 -17.64
C TYR A 128 -10.83 8.51 -17.10
N THR A 129 -11.79 8.93 -17.93
CA THR A 129 -13.19 9.18 -17.55
C THR A 129 -14.11 7.96 -17.63
N ASN A 130 -13.65 6.84 -18.20
CA ASN A 130 -14.47 5.62 -18.28
C ASN A 130 -14.81 5.04 -16.91
N ILE A 131 -14.25 5.60 -15.84
CA ILE A 131 -14.53 5.24 -14.44
C ILE A 131 -15.72 5.98 -13.84
N ASP A 132 -16.23 7.04 -14.44
CA ASP A 132 -17.09 8.05 -13.78
C ASP A 132 -18.33 7.44 -13.12
N VAL A 133 -18.99 6.51 -13.79
CA VAL A 133 -20.21 5.84 -13.27
C VAL A 133 -19.88 4.97 -12.06
N GLU A 134 -18.82 4.18 -12.14
CA GLU A 134 -18.38 3.29 -11.07
C GLU A 134 -17.78 4.07 -9.90
N LEU A 135 -17.10 5.19 -10.19
CA LEU A 135 -16.59 6.11 -9.17
C LEU A 135 -17.75 6.75 -8.38
N GLU A 136 -18.78 7.25 -9.05
CA GLU A 136 -19.98 7.77 -8.39
C GLU A 136 -20.63 6.71 -7.49
N ALA A 137 -20.85 5.51 -8.03
CA ALA A 137 -21.41 4.40 -7.28
C ALA A 137 -20.54 4.00 -6.08
N PHE A 138 -19.22 4.03 -6.22
CA PHE A 138 -18.26 3.77 -5.15
C PHE A 138 -18.37 4.82 -4.05
N LEU A 139 -18.37 6.11 -4.38
CA LEU A 139 -18.46 7.22 -3.43
C LEU A 139 -19.79 7.22 -2.67
N MET A 140 -20.90 6.88 -3.34
CA MET A 140 -22.21 6.77 -2.71
C MET A 140 -22.29 5.59 -1.72
N ARG A 141 -21.58 4.50 -1.99
CA ARG A 141 -21.60 3.27 -1.16
C ARG A 141 -20.60 3.29 -0.02
N VAL A 142 -19.42 3.88 -0.24
CA VAL A 142 -18.28 3.80 0.68
C VAL A 142 -18.12 5.09 1.45
N GLY A 143 -18.63 5.13 2.70
CA GLY A 143 -18.53 6.28 3.60
C GLY A 143 -17.22 6.37 4.40
N ARG A 144 -16.19 5.58 4.07
CA ARG A 144 -14.94 5.55 4.85
C ARG A 144 -14.04 6.71 4.46
N ARG A 145 -13.71 7.59 5.42
CA ARG A 145 -12.88 8.80 5.22
C ARG A 145 -11.58 8.53 4.45
N LYS A 146 -10.91 7.42 4.70
CA LYS A 146 -9.70 6.98 4.02
C LYS A 146 -9.81 7.00 2.49
N PHE A 147 -11.00 6.71 1.94
CA PHE A 147 -11.23 6.65 0.50
C PHE A 147 -11.82 7.94 -0.08
N LEU A 148 -12.36 8.81 0.80
CA LEU A 148 -12.98 10.07 0.39
C LEU A 148 -12.01 11.24 0.46
N GLN A 149 -10.97 11.12 1.27
CA GLN A 149 -9.95 12.13 1.47
C GLN A 149 -8.58 11.45 1.40
N PRO A 150 -8.01 11.27 0.20
CA PRO A 150 -6.67 10.71 0.07
C PRO A 150 -5.65 11.57 0.85
N PRO A 151 -4.60 10.96 1.40
CA PRO A 151 -3.55 11.71 2.08
C PRO A 151 -2.92 12.71 1.12
N VAL A 152 -2.77 13.92 1.60
CA VAL A 152 -2.09 15.03 0.93
C VAL A 152 -0.59 14.79 0.93
#